data_dcbb0bd3d3ecfa8d607ecc40729d5d11
#
_entry.id   dcbb0bd3d3ecfa8d607ecc40729d5d11
#
_cell.length_a   1.000
_cell.length_b   1.000
_cell.length_c   1.000
_cell.angle_alpha   90.00
_cell.angle_beta   90.00
_cell.angle_gamma   90.00
#
_symmetry.space_group_name_H-M   'P 1'
#
loop_
_entity.id
_entity.type
_entity.pdbx_description
1 polymer ?
#
loop_
_entity_poly.entity_id
_entity_poly.type
_entity_poly.pdbx_seq_one_letter_code
_entity_poly.pdbx_strand_id
1 'polypeptide(L)'
;MNKKLILCAAFLVAAVANTFACTNLIVGKNASADGSTIVSYSADSYGLFGELYHYPAATYKKGTLLDVYEWDTGKYLGKIEQARQTYNVIGNMNEFQVTIGETTFGGRPELADSTGIIDYGSLIYIGLQRSRTAREAIKIMTDLVQQLSLIHISE
;
A
#
# COMPACT_ATOMS: atom_id res chain seq x y z
N MET A 1 43.83 17.66 12.15
CA MET A 1 42.40 17.46 11.89
C MET A 1 41.82 16.64 13.03
N ASN A 2 40.80 17.10 13.70
CA ASN A 2 40.36 16.56 14.98
C ASN A 2 39.63 15.22 14.76
N LYS A 3 40.13 14.12 15.37
CA LYS A 3 39.55 12.76 15.18
C LYS A 3 38.04 12.70 15.45
N LYS A 4 37.54 13.54 16.35
CA LYS A 4 36.10 13.69 16.65
C LYS A 4 35.31 14.28 15.46
N LEU A 5 35.94 15.22 14.72
CA LEU A 5 35.32 15.84 13.54
C LEU A 5 35.23 14.84 12.38
N ILE A 6 36.26 13.99 12.22
CA ILE A 6 36.27 12.92 11.20
C ILE A 6 35.22 11.87 11.53
N LEU A 7 35.08 11.52 12.81
CA LEU A 7 34.06 10.55 13.24
C LEU A 7 32.65 11.08 13.05
N CYS A 8 32.38 12.35 13.33
CA CYS A 8 31.10 13.01 13.07
C CYS A 8 30.81 13.11 11.58
N ALA A 9 31.80 13.46 10.76
CA ALA A 9 31.64 13.52 9.32
C ALA A 9 31.40 12.12 8.70
N ALA A 10 32.10 11.09 9.18
CA ALA A 10 31.86 9.71 8.78
C ALA A 10 30.47 9.20 9.18
N PHE A 11 29.97 9.61 10.35
CA PHE A 11 28.59 9.30 10.79
C PHE A 11 27.54 10.03 9.97
N LEU A 12 27.78 11.29 9.58
CA LEU A 12 26.88 12.04 8.69
C LEU A 12 26.85 11.42 7.27
N VAL A 13 27.98 10.95 6.76
CA VAL A 13 28.04 10.32 5.42
C VAL A 13 27.42 8.92 5.45
N ALA A 14 27.54 8.17 6.54
CA ALA A 14 26.86 6.88 6.71
C ALA A 14 25.33 7.02 6.88
N ALA A 15 24.83 8.18 7.33
CA ALA A 15 23.40 8.46 7.44
C ALA A 15 22.72 8.81 6.11
N VAL A 16 23.49 8.97 5.03
CA VAL A 16 22.98 9.17 3.65
C VAL A 16 22.98 7.85 2.87
N ALA A 17 22.95 6.71 3.55
CA ALA A 17 22.61 5.46 2.89
C ALA A 17 21.17 5.58 2.41
N ASN A 18 20.97 5.51 1.08
CA ASN A 18 19.68 5.61 0.40
C ASN A 18 18.68 4.68 1.09
N THR A 19 17.85 5.22 1.96
CA THR A 19 16.70 4.51 2.47
C THR A 19 15.58 4.70 1.46
N PHE A 20 15.47 3.77 0.52
CA PHE A 20 14.28 3.63 -0.29
C PHE A 20 13.23 2.98 0.61
N ALA A 21 12.38 3.77 1.20
CA ALA A 21 11.29 3.28 2.02
C ALA A 21 10.18 4.33 2.07
N CYS A 22 8.95 3.88 1.84
CA CYS A 22 7.79 4.75 2.01
C CYS A 22 7.68 5.23 3.45
N THR A 23 7.28 6.48 3.64
CA THR A 23 7.17 7.12 4.95
C THR A 23 5.72 7.23 5.36
N ASN A 24 5.38 6.72 6.54
CA ASN A 24 4.05 6.83 7.12
C ASN A 24 4.09 7.51 8.48
N LEU A 25 3.09 8.37 8.74
CA LEU A 25 2.82 8.92 10.05
C LEU A 25 1.38 8.60 10.45
N ILE A 26 1.19 8.07 11.65
CA ILE A 26 -0.13 7.80 12.22
C ILE A 26 -0.24 8.54 13.53
N VAL A 27 -1.24 9.44 13.63
CA VAL A 27 -1.58 10.14 14.87
C VAL A 27 -2.92 9.59 15.36
N GLY A 28 -2.89 8.91 16.50
CA GLY A 28 -4.11 8.40 17.12
C GLY A 28 -4.94 9.53 17.76
N LYS A 29 -6.23 9.29 17.93
CA LYS A 29 -7.19 10.27 18.44
C LYS A 29 -6.86 10.86 19.83
N ASN A 30 -6.07 10.18 20.63
CA ASN A 30 -5.64 10.73 21.93
C ASN A 30 -4.42 11.66 21.81
N ALA A 31 -3.78 11.73 20.65
CA ALA A 31 -2.63 12.58 20.36
C ALA A 31 -2.97 13.73 19.40
N SER A 32 -4.16 13.72 18.79
CA SER A 32 -4.65 14.81 17.94
C SER A 32 -5.37 15.86 18.76
N ALA A 33 -5.39 17.11 18.29
CA ALA A 33 -6.02 18.22 19.00
C ALA A 33 -7.55 18.15 19.04
N ASP A 34 -8.16 17.49 18.07
CA ASP A 34 -9.62 17.42 17.88
C ASP A 34 -10.19 15.99 18.04
N GLY A 35 -9.35 15.02 18.45
CA GLY A 35 -9.75 13.62 18.60
C GLY A 35 -9.85 12.85 17.28
N SER A 36 -9.39 13.41 16.17
CA SER A 36 -9.32 12.72 14.88
C SER A 36 -8.16 11.71 14.85
N THR A 37 -8.24 10.73 13.94
CA THR A 37 -7.07 9.92 13.56
C THR A 37 -6.53 10.48 12.26
N ILE A 38 -5.23 10.78 12.23
CA ILE A 38 -4.56 11.35 11.06
C ILE A 38 -3.57 10.30 10.55
N VAL A 39 -3.60 10.03 9.25
CA VAL A 39 -2.65 9.17 8.55
C VAL A 39 -2.05 9.96 7.41
N SER A 40 -0.74 10.00 7.33
CA SER A 40 -0.04 10.46 6.13
C SER A 40 0.74 9.30 5.52
N TYR A 41 0.86 9.31 4.21
CA TYR A 41 1.61 8.35 3.43
C TYR A 41 2.37 9.08 2.32
N SER A 42 3.64 8.77 2.18
CA SER A 42 4.49 9.25 1.10
C SER A 42 5.18 8.06 0.45
N ALA A 43 4.99 7.91 -0.85
CA ALA A 43 5.78 7.00 -1.65
C ALA A 43 7.11 7.68 -1.98
N ASP A 44 8.19 7.28 -1.31
CA ASP A 44 9.50 7.89 -1.46
C ASP A 44 10.19 7.30 -2.71
N SER A 45 9.87 7.83 -3.88
CA SER A 45 10.40 7.39 -5.18
C SER A 45 10.74 8.57 -6.08
N TYR A 46 11.82 8.44 -6.84
CA TYR A 46 12.20 9.45 -7.85
C TYR A 46 11.39 9.34 -9.15
N GLY A 47 10.74 8.22 -9.39
CA GLY A 47 10.01 7.92 -10.63
C GLY A 47 8.49 8.01 -10.52
N LEU A 48 7.94 8.13 -9.32
CA LEU A 48 6.50 8.20 -9.11
C LEU A 48 6.03 9.65 -9.02
N PHE A 49 5.02 9.97 -9.82
CA PHE A 49 4.32 11.24 -9.76
C PHE A 49 2.96 11.00 -9.11
N GLY A 50 2.61 11.81 -8.09
CA GLY A 50 1.34 11.68 -7.40
C GLY A 50 0.18 11.98 -8.34
N GLU A 51 -0.77 11.07 -8.42
CA GLU A 51 -2.06 11.23 -9.08
C GLU A 51 -3.19 11.05 -8.07
N LEU A 52 -4.30 11.74 -8.29
CA LEU A 52 -5.50 11.53 -7.50
C LEU A 52 -6.32 10.40 -8.12
N TYR A 53 -6.11 9.19 -7.66
CA TYR A 53 -6.89 8.03 -8.09
C TYR A 53 -8.30 8.08 -7.52
N HIS A 54 -9.29 7.81 -8.36
CA HIS A 54 -10.68 7.68 -7.94
C HIS A 54 -11.28 6.39 -8.51
N TYR A 55 -11.72 5.52 -7.62
CA TYR A 55 -12.47 4.32 -7.94
C TYR A 55 -13.91 4.51 -7.44
N PRO A 56 -14.89 4.71 -8.32
CA PRO A 56 -16.29 4.96 -7.92
C PRO A 56 -16.94 3.71 -7.31
N ALA A 57 -17.86 3.94 -6.39
CA ALA A 57 -18.73 2.87 -5.89
C ALA A 57 -19.56 2.28 -7.03
N ALA A 58 -19.73 0.96 -7.02
CA ALA A 58 -20.49 0.27 -8.04
C ALA A 58 -21.13 -1.02 -7.50
N THR A 59 -22.12 -1.53 -8.25
CA THR A 59 -22.74 -2.84 -8.00
C THR A 59 -22.54 -3.72 -9.21
N TYR A 60 -22.08 -4.93 -8.99
CA TYR A 60 -21.76 -5.90 -10.03
C TYR A 60 -22.64 -7.14 -9.94
N LYS A 61 -22.85 -7.80 -11.08
CA LYS A 61 -23.52 -9.11 -11.13
C LYS A 61 -22.63 -10.17 -10.46
N LYS A 62 -23.26 -11.20 -9.90
CA LYS A 62 -22.52 -12.36 -9.37
C LYS A 62 -21.68 -12.99 -10.49
N GLY A 63 -20.42 -13.31 -10.18
CA GLY A 63 -19.49 -13.91 -11.12
C GLY A 63 -18.80 -12.92 -12.06
N THR A 64 -19.01 -11.61 -11.89
CA THR A 64 -18.20 -10.59 -12.56
C THR A 64 -16.75 -10.77 -12.15
N LEU A 65 -15.82 -10.64 -13.10
CA LEU A 65 -14.39 -10.70 -12.85
C LEU A 65 -13.78 -9.30 -12.95
N LEU A 66 -12.80 -9.04 -12.11
CA LEU A 66 -11.95 -7.85 -12.11
C LEU A 66 -10.60 -8.23 -12.71
N ASP A 67 -10.19 -7.52 -13.75
CA ASP A 67 -8.82 -7.61 -14.27
C ASP A 67 -7.85 -6.93 -13.29
N VAL A 68 -6.76 -7.62 -12.96
CA VAL A 68 -5.72 -7.11 -12.06
C VAL A 68 -4.47 -6.83 -12.86
N TYR A 69 -3.93 -5.64 -12.66
CA TYR A 69 -2.70 -5.18 -13.26
C TYR A 69 -1.73 -4.79 -12.16
N GLU A 70 -0.47 -5.10 -12.37
CA GLU A 70 0.62 -4.67 -11.50
C GLU A 70 0.68 -3.14 -11.45
N TRP A 71 0.75 -2.59 -10.26
CA TRP A 71 0.62 -1.16 -10.03
C TRP A 71 1.71 -0.33 -10.73
N ASP A 72 2.97 -0.77 -10.61
CA ASP A 72 4.11 0.01 -11.10
C ASP A 72 4.31 -0.09 -12.61
N THR A 73 4.09 -1.27 -13.19
CA THR A 73 4.40 -1.53 -14.60
C THR A 73 3.18 -1.59 -15.50
N GLY A 74 1.98 -1.74 -14.92
CA GLY A 74 0.75 -1.99 -15.67
C GLY A 74 0.69 -3.37 -16.31
N LYS A 75 1.57 -4.30 -15.94
CA LYS A 75 1.56 -5.68 -16.42
C LYS A 75 0.27 -6.37 -15.98
N TYR A 76 -0.41 -7.03 -16.92
CA TYR A 76 -1.57 -7.84 -16.60
C TYR A 76 -1.19 -9.07 -15.76
N LEU A 77 -1.83 -9.24 -14.61
CA LEU A 77 -1.57 -10.33 -13.67
C LEU A 77 -2.61 -11.44 -13.76
N GLY A 78 -3.87 -11.12 -13.99
CA GLY A 78 -4.93 -12.11 -14.03
C GLY A 78 -6.29 -11.51 -13.70
N LYS A 79 -7.23 -12.40 -13.35
CA LYS A 79 -8.60 -12.02 -12.94
C LYS A 79 -8.93 -12.58 -11.58
N ILE A 80 -9.63 -11.77 -10.80
CA ILE A 80 -10.18 -12.19 -9.51
C ILE A 80 -11.70 -11.99 -9.52
N GLU A 81 -12.42 -12.64 -8.62
CA GLU A 81 -13.83 -12.38 -8.45
C GLU A 81 -14.07 -10.95 -7.96
N GLN A 82 -14.91 -10.20 -8.70
CA GLN A 82 -15.31 -8.86 -8.30
C GLN A 82 -16.33 -8.93 -7.16
N ALA A 83 -16.13 -8.10 -6.13
CA ALA A 83 -17.13 -7.93 -5.09
C ALA A 83 -18.46 -7.44 -5.69
N ARG A 84 -19.58 -7.93 -5.19
CA ARG A 84 -20.90 -7.53 -5.69
C ARG A 84 -21.19 -6.06 -5.47
N GLN A 85 -20.62 -5.47 -4.44
CA GLN A 85 -20.68 -4.05 -4.14
C GLN A 85 -19.26 -3.57 -3.82
N THR A 86 -18.90 -2.44 -4.42
CA THR A 86 -17.67 -1.71 -4.11
C THR A 86 -18.00 -0.33 -3.59
N TYR A 87 -17.08 0.25 -2.83
CA TYR A 87 -17.20 1.56 -2.23
C TYR A 87 -16.34 2.59 -2.97
N ASN A 88 -16.68 3.86 -2.84
CA ASN A 88 -15.83 4.95 -3.37
C ASN A 88 -14.48 4.95 -2.68
N VAL A 89 -13.42 5.05 -3.50
CA VAL A 89 -12.05 5.20 -3.03
C VAL A 89 -11.43 6.41 -3.70
N ILE A 90 -10.81 7.28 -2.93
CA ILE A 90 -10.01 8.41 -3.42
C ILE A 90 -8.62 8.31 -2.81
N GLY A 91 -7.62 8.14 -3.67
CA GLY A 91 -6.26 7.88 -3.20
C GLY A 91 -6.23 6.65 -2.27
N ASN A 92 -5.71 6.83 -1.07
CA ASN A 92 -5.56 5.79 -0.07
C ASN A 92 -6.68 5.75 0.99
N MET A 93 -7.86 6.34 0.71
CA MET A 93 -9.01 6.40 1.63
C MET A 93 -10.31 6.06 0.93
N ASN A 94 -11.22 5.37 1.64
CA ASN A 94 -12.58 5.13 1.14
C ASN A 94 -13.63 6.02 1.82
N GLU A 95 -14.87 5.94 1.35
CA GLU A 95 -16.01 6.72 1.87
C GLU A 95 -16.36 6.44 3.33
N PHE A 96 -15.89 5.35 3.92
CA PHE A 96 -16.02 5.03 5.34
C PHE A 96 -14.81 5.49 6.17
N GLN A 97 -13.92 6.32 5.59
CA GLN A 97 -12.70 6.82 6.24
C GLN A 97 -11.70 5.70 6.62
N VAL A 98 -11.79 4.54 5.97
CA VAL A 98 -10.74 3.55 6.06
C VAL A 98 -9.57 4.00 5.21
N THR A 99 -8.39 4.04 5.81
CA THR A 99 -7.15 4.44 5.14
C THR A 99 -6.16 3.29 5.18
N ILE A 100 -5.48 3.05 4.06
CA ILE A 100 -4.42 2.05 3.94
C ILE A 100 -3.18 2.77 3.40
N GLY A 101 -2.11 2.76 4.18
CA GLY A 101 -0.78 3.18 3.77
C GLY A 101 0.09 1.96 3.55
N GLU A 102 1.23 2.17 2.92
CA GLU A 102 2.21 1.13 2.63
C GLU A 102 3.57 1.54 3.19
N THR A 103 4.38 0.56 3.53
CA THR A 103 5.80 0.75 3.79
C THR A 103 6.58 -0.41 3.19
N THR A 104 7.64 -0.10 2.49
CA THR A 104 8.47 -1.09 1.81
C THR A 104 9.38 -1.81 2.80
N PHE A 105 9.47 -3.12 2.70
CA PHE A 105 10.46 -3.91 3.38
C PHE A 105 10.96 -5.05 2.47
N GLY A 106 12.22 -5.46 2.59
CA GLY A 106 12.87 -6.37 1.65
C GLY A 106 12.32 -7.80 1.62
N GLY A 107 11.61 -8.24 2.67
CA GLY A 107 11.08 -9.59 2.74
C GLY A 107 12.16 -10.69 2.69
N ARG A 108 11.72 -11.91 2.46
CA ARG A 108 12.56 -13.10 2.28
C ARG A 108 12.46 -13.54 0.82
N PRO A 109 13.54 -13.48 0.02
CA PRO A 109 13.50 -13.78 -1.41
C PRO A 109 12.94 -15.16 -1.75
N GLU A 110 13.17 -16.15 -0.89
CA GLU A 110 12.65 -17.50 -1.07
C GLU A 110 11.13 -17.61 -0.93
N LEU A 111 10.45 -16.57 -0.44
CA LEU A 111 8.99 -16.50 -0.35
C LEU A 111 8.37 -15.70 -1.50
N ALA A 112 9.17 -15.18 -2.41
CA ALA A 112 8.66 -14.48 -3.59
C ALA A 112 7.95 -15.47 -4.51
N ASP A 113 6.68 -15.19 -4.82
CA ASP A 113 5.86 -15.99 -5.73
C ASP A 113 5.59 -15.21 -7.03
N SER A 114 6.31 -15.57 -8.08
CA SER A 114 6.14 -14.94 -9.40
C SER A 114 4.83 -15.32 -10.11
N THR A 115 4.06 -16.24 -9.55
CA THR A 115 2.75 -16.68 -10.10
C THR A 115 1.57 -16.01 -9.42
N GLY A 116 1.82 -15.22 -8.39
CA GLY A 116 0.80 -14.43 -7.71
C GLY A 116 0.06 -13.50 -8.69
N ILE A 117 -1.22 -13.29 -8.47
CA ILE A 117 -2.06 -12.45 -9.31
C ILE A 117 -2.55 -11.18 -8.62
N ILE A 118 -1.98 -10.85 -7.49
CA ILE A 118 -2.23 -9.60 -6.79
C ILE A 118 -0.90 -8.99 -6.35
N ASP A 119 -0.76 -7.68 -6.51
CA ASP A 119 0.39 -6.92 -6.05
C ASP A 119 0.00 -6.00 -4.89
N TYR A 120 0.97 -5.34 -4.28
CA TYR A 120 0.75 -4.49 -3.12
C TYR A 120 -0.19 -3.32 -3.42
N GLY A 121 -0.02 -2.65 -4.57
CA GLY A 121 -0.85 -1.50 -4.95
C GLY A 121 -2.28 -1.89 -5.26
N SER A 122 -2.47 -2.98 -6.01
CA SER A 122 -3.81 -3.54 -6.27
C SER A 122 -4.49 -3.98 -4.97
N LEU A 123 -3.73 -4.56 -4.04
CA LEU A 123 -4.27 -4.99 -2.75
C LEU A 123 -4.83 -3.82 -1.93
N ILE A 124 -4.19 -2.64 -2.00
CA ILE A 124 -4.64 -1.42 -1.31
C ILE A 124 -6.02 -1.00 -1.82
N TYR A 125 -6.19 -0.73 -3.13
CA TYR A 125 -7.46 -0.21 -3.62
C TYR A 125 -8.57 -1.26 -3.57
N ILE A 126 -8.26 -2.55 -3.79
CA ILE A 126 -9.24 -3.63 -3.67
C ILE A 126 -9.70 -3.79 -2.23
N GLY A 127 -8.78 -3.72 -1.27
CA GLY A 127 -9.10 -3.73 0.16
C GLY A 127 -10.01 -2.56 0.56
N LEU A 128 -9.69 -1.36 0.09
CA LEU A 128 -10.49 -0.15 0.33
C LEU A 128 -11.88 -0.23 -0.32
N GLN A 129 -11.99 -0.73 -1.56
CA GLN A 129 -13.26 -0.89 -2.25
C GLN A 129 -14.21 -1.90 -1.58
N ARG A 130 -13.71 -2.80 -0.74
CA ARG A 130 -14.46 -3.92 -0.18
C ARG A 130 -14.69 -3.82 1.33
N SER A 131 -14.09 -2.85 2.02
CA SER A 131 -14.12 -2.75 3.47
C SER A 131 -14.84 -1.51 3.97
N ARG A 132 -15.47 -1.61 5.14
CA ARG A 132 -16.10 -0.51 5.85
C ARG A 132 -15.38 -0.16 7.15
N THR A 133 -14.46 -1.03 7.58
CA THR A 133 -13.64 -0.85 8.77
C THR A 133 -12.22 -1.33 8.52
N ALA A 134 -11.26 -0.83 9.29
CA ALA A 134 -9.87 -1.27 9.20
C ALA A 134 -9.72 -2.80 9.46
N ARG A 135 -10.52 -3.38 10.35
CA ARG A 135 -10.50 -4.83 10.62
C ARG A 135 -11.01 -5.65 9.43
N GLU A 136 -12.06 -5.17 8.75
CA GLU A 136 -12.53 -5.80 7.51
C GLU A 136 -11.47 -5.69 6.42
N ALA A 137 -10.80 -4.53 6.27
CA ALA A 137 -9.73 -4.35 5.32
C ALA A 137 -8.61 -5.37 5.53
N ILE A 138 -8.12 -5.51 6.76
CA ILE A 138 -7.08 -6.49 7.12
C ILE A 138 -7.54 -7.91 6.73
N LYS A 139 -8.78 -8.29 7.11
CA LYS A 139 -9.29 -9.63 6.78
C LYS A 139 -9.38 -9.86 5.29
N ILE A 140 -9.93 -8.92 4.53
CA ILE A 140 -10.07 -9.02 3.07
C ILE A 140 -8.70 -9.15 2.40
N MET A 141 -7.74 -8.30 2.80
CA MET A 141 -6.39 -8.33 2.23
C MET A 141 -5.67 -9.65 2.54
N THR A 142 -5.76 -10.14 3.76
CA THR A 142 -5.15 -11.43 4.14
C THR A 142 -5.80 -12.61 3.45
N ASP A 143 -7.13 -12.63 3.31
CA ASP A 143 -7.86 -13.68 2.58
C ASP A 143 -7.45 -13.69 1.09
N LEU A 144 -7.32 -12.51 0.46
CA LEU A 144 -6.88 -12.39 -0.93
C LEU A 144 -5.45 -12.91 -1.12
N VAL A 145 -4.54 -12.55 -0.23
CA VAL A 145 -3.15 -13.05 -0.28
C VAL A 145 -3.10 -14.57 -0.11
N GLN A 146 -3.89 -15.13 0.80
CA GLN A 146 -3.94 -16.58 0.99
C GLN A 146 -4.49 -17.34 -0.24
N GLN A 147 -5.44 -16.75 -0.95
CA GLN A 147 -6.10 -17.38 -2.11
C GLN A 147 -5.33 -17.22 -3.41
N LEU A 148 -4.64 -16.10 -3.58
CA LEU A 148 -4.17 -15.63 -4.87
C LEU A 148 -2.65 -15.49 -4.93
N SER A 149 -1.97 -15.70 -3.81
CA SER A 149 -0.58 -15.30 -3.58
C SER A 149 -0.34 -13.79 -3.81
N LEU A 150 0.73 -13.28 -3.27
CA LEU A 150 1.16 -11.91 -3.47
C LEU A 150 2.42 -11.92 -4.33
N ILE A 151 2.39 -11.24 -5.46
CA ILE A 151 3.63 -10.90 -6.16
C ILE A 151 4.38 -9.93 -5.27
N HIS A 152 5.52 -10.38 -4.78
CA HIS A 152 6.44 -9.52 -4.06
C HIS A 152 7.36 -8.87 -5.07
N ILE A 153 7.14 -7.57 -5.30
CA ILE A 153 8.05 -6.75 -6.07
C ILE A 153 8.89 -6.01 -5.04
N SER A 154 10.11 -6.48 -4.87
CA SER A 154 11.16 -5.72 -4.22
C SER A 154 12.02 -5.12 -5.31
N GLU A 155 12.03 -3.84 -5.47
CA GLU A 155 13.17 -3.14 -6.04
C GLU A 155 14.07 -2.63 -4.92
#